data_d7bae5888fdb4d24c148bee89f945d26
#
_entry.id   d7bae5888fdb4d24c148bee89f945d26
#
_cell.length_a   1.000
_cell.length_b   1.000
_cell.length_c   1.000
_cell.angle_alpha   90.00
_cell.angle_beta   90.00
_cell.angle_gamma   90.00
#
_symmetry.space_group_name_H-M   'P 1'
#
loop_
_entity.id
_entity.type
_entity.pdbx_description
1 polymer ?
#
loop_
_entity_poly.entity_id
_entity_poly.type
_entity_poly.pdbx_seq_one_letter_code
_entity_poly.pdbx_strand_id
1 'polypeptide(L)'
;AAWKMLDQHFHLLRGASAILYCFDVGQLEKGNFMRYYISDLHFFHESLNTQMDCRGFKDAAQMNAHMIKQWNSRVRTRDEVVILGDFSVGKAEQTNEILNQLNGRLYLIKGNHYRYLKESEFNKERFVWIKPYAEMHDNRRKVVLSHYPIFCYNGQYRRNKKGEPLTYMLYGHVHDTLDEQLVRQFCQITRQTKKQGKYDEEPLPIPCNMFNCFCMYSDYIPRTLDEWIDYYSLGGDRRK
;
A
#
# COMPACT_ATOMS: atom_id res chain seq x y z
N ALA A 1 -61.36 24.90 -20.23
CA ALA A 1 -60.63 25.97 -20.97
C ALA A 1 -59.11 25.97 -20.67
N ALA A 2 -58.65 25.11 -19.79
CA ALA A 2 -57.21 25.06 -19.37
C ALA A 2 -56.38 23.98 -20.11
N TRP A 3 -56.98 23.20 -21.01
CA TRP A 3 -56.28 22.09 -21.70
C TRP A 3 -55.88 22.42 -23.15
N LYS A 4 -56.23 23.60 -23.65
CA LYS A 4 -55.86 24.02 -25.02
C LYS A 4 -54.63 24.94 -25.13
N MET A 5 -54.00 25.31 -24.04
CA MET A 5 -52.78 26.16 -24.08
C MET A 5 -51.47 25.39 -23.94
N LEU A 6 -51.52 24.08 -23.69
CA LEU A 6 -50.31 23.26 -23.58
C LEU A 6 -49.86 22.59 -24.90
N ASP A 7 -50.71 22.64 -25.93
CA ASP A 7 -50.42 21.94 -27.19
C ASP A 7 -49.69 22.83 -28.24
N GLN A 8 -49.58 24.12 -28.01
CA GLN A 8 -48.86 25.02 -28.94
C GLN A 8 -47.38 25.22 -28.63
N HIS A 9 -46.89 24.76 -27.48
CA HIS A 9 -45.45 24.85 -27.13
C HIS A 9 -44.65 23.59 -27.48
N PHE A 10 -45.31 22.51 -27.92
CA PHE A 10 -44.64 21.26 -28.29
C PHE A 10 -44.27 21.12 -29.77
N HIS A 11 -44.66 22.11 -30.62
CA HIS A 11 -44.39 22.04 -32.08
C HIS A 11 -43.16 22.80 -32.56
N LEU A 12 -42.41 23.48 -31.68
CA LEU A 12 -41.23 24.27 -32.06
C LEU A 12 -39.87 23.62 -31.68
N LEU A 13 -39.85 22.37 -31.25
CA LEU A 13 -38.60 21.62 -30.95
C LEU A 13 -38.42 20.36 -31.80
N ARG A 14 -38.97 20.33 -33.03
CA ARG A 14 -38.64 19.30 -34.02
C ARG A 14 -37.53 19.78 -34.94
N GLY A 15 -36.30 19.85 -34.45
CA GLY A 15 -35.16 20.24 -35.28
C GLY A 15 -33.81 20.24 -34.59
N ALA A 16 -33.74 19.91 -33.32
CA ALA A 16 -32.46 19.67 -32.65
C ALA A 16 -32.30 18.17 -32.38
N SER A 17 -31.31 17.55 -33.02
CA SER A 17 -30.85 16.21 -32.68
C SER A 17 -30.65 16.14 -31.17
N ALA A 18 -31.63 15.59 -30.47
CA ALA A 18 -31.48 15.19 -29.09
C ALA A 18 -30.49 14.00 -29.09
N ILE A 19 -29.20 14.30 -29.04
CA ILE A 19 -28.22 13.35 -28.55
C ILE A 19 -28.59 13.15 -27.07
N LEU A 20 -29.45 12.15 -26.82
CA LEU A 20 -29.59 11.59 -25.49
C LEU A 20 -28.23 11.10 -25.11
N TYR A 21 -27.48 11.88 -24.33
CA TYR A 21 -26.45 11.39 -23.49
C TYR A 21 -27.15 10.47 -22.46
N CYS A 22 -27.25 9.18 -22.79
CA CYS A 22 -27.35 8.16 -21.79
C CYS A 22 -26.05 8.28 -20.99
N PHE A 23 -26.03 9.10 -19.97
CA PHE A 23 -25.06 9.01 -18.92
C PHE A 23 -25.27 7.63 -18.34
N ASP A 24 -24.34 6.73 -18.66
CA ASP A 24 -24.20 5.45 -18.01
C ASP A 24 -23.97 5.75 -16.52
N VAL A 25 -25.03 5.59 -15.72
CA VAL A 25 -25.00 5.75 -14.25
C VAL A 25 -23.98 4.77 -13.61
N GLY A 26 -23.47 3.82 -14.36
CA GLY A 26 -22.40 2.90 -13.97
C GLY A 26 -20.99 3.49 -14.06
N GLN A 27 -20.78 4.67 -14.67
CA GLN A 27 -19.47 5.35 -14.69
C GLN A 27 -19.33 6.49 -13.68
N LEU A 28 -20.39 6.85 -12.98
CA LEU A 28 -20.35 7.79 -11.86
C LEU A 28 -19.91 7.02 -10.62
N GLU A 29 -18.60 6.87 -10.41
CA GLU A 29 -17.91 6.63 -9.13
C GLU A 29 -16.72 5.67 -9.23
N LYS A 30 -15.95 5.69 -10.30
CA LYS A 30 -14.52 5.39 -10.16
C LYS A 30 -13.82 6.64 -9.63
N GLY A 31 -14.21 7.09 -8.43
CA GLY A 31 -13.43 8.07 -7.69
C GLY A 31 -11.99 7.57 -7.61
N ASN A 32 -11.06 8.41 -8.08
CA ASN A 32 -9.63 8.11 -8.05
C ASN A 32 -9.22 7.85 -6.59
N PHE A 33 -9.25 6.60 -6.13
CA PHE A 33 -8.65 6.19 -4.87
C PHE A 33 -7.18 5.85 -5.12
N MET A 34 -6.33 6.22 -4.18
CA MET A 34 -4.93 5.85 -4.18
C MET A 34 -4.71 4.61 -3.32
N ARG A 35 -3.75 3.77 -3.69
CA ARG A 35 -3.32 2.65 -2.85
C ARG A 35 -1.93 2.91 -2.32
N TYR A 36 -1.79 2.75 -1.01
CA TYR A 36 -0.55 2.97 -0.28
C TYR A 36 -0.08 1.71 0.42
N TYR A 37 1.20 1.67 0.75
CA TYR A 37 1.87 0.56 1.45
C TYR A 37 2.76 1.13 2.54
N ILE A 38 2.74 0.48 3.71
CA ILE A 38 3.55 0.83 4.86
C ILE A 38 3.71 -0.40 5.76
N SER A 39 4.77 -0.50 6.54
CA SER A 39 5.00 -1.58 7.50
C SER A 39 5.54 -1.09 8.84
N ASP A 40 5.49 -1.96 9.85
CA ASP A 40 6.20 -1.85 11.11
C ASP A 40 5.91 -0.55 11.89
N LEU A 41 4.63 -0.18 11.92
CA LEU A 41 4.18 1.01 12.66
C LEU A 41 4.41 0.84 14.16
N HIS A 42 4.14 -0.35 14.72
CA HIS A 42 4.36 -0.67 16.12
C HIS A 42 3.73 0.35 17.07
N PHE A 43 2.47 0.72 16.87
CA PHE A 43 1.78 1.55 17.82
C PHE A 43 1.94 1.02 19.25
N PHE A 44 2.16 1.92 20.23
CA PHE A 44 2.39 1.65 21.64
C PHE A 44 3.75 0.98 21.99
N HIS A 45 4.66 0.79 21.03
CA HIS A 45 5.95 0.15 21.28
C HIS A 45 7.01 1.17 21.74
N GLU A 46 6.94 1.58 22.97
CA GLU A 46 7.75 2.67 23.53
C GLU A 46 9.26 2.43 23.44
N SER A 47 9.71 1.19 23.64
CA SER A 47 11.15 0.87 23.62
C SER A 47 11.81 1.15 22.25
N LEU A 48 11.08 1.20 21.16
CA LEU A 48 11.62 1.56 19.84
C LEU A 48 12.08 3.02 19.76
N ASN A 49 11.66 3.87 20.69
CA ASN A 49 12.11 5.26 20.74
C ASN A 49 13.58 5.41 21.10
N THR A 50 14.13 4.47 21.88
CA THR A 50 15.51 4.53 22.40
C THR A 50 16.35 3.31 22.07
N GLN A 51 15.71 2.22 21.58
CA GLN A 51 16.38 0.98 21.23
C GLN A 51 16.49 0.81 19.71
N MET A 52 16.24 -0.35 19.18
CA MET A 52 16.50 -0.80 17.80
C MET A 52 16.29 0.26 16.73
N ASP A 53 15.15 0.97 16.73
CA ASP A 53 14.82 1.96 15.70
C ASP A 53 15.33 3.37 16.03
N CYS A 54 15.54 3.68 17.31
CA CYS A 54 15.89 5.03 17.79
C CYS A 54 14.94 6.11 17.23
N ARG A 55 13.62 5.90 17.32
CA ARG A 55 12.59 6.77 16.74
C ARG A 55 12.60 8.19 17.32
N GLY A 56 13.14 8.38 18.54
CA GLY A 56 13.42 9.68 19.14
C GLY A 56 12.21 10.41 19.73
N PHE A 57 11.06 9.75 19.87
CA PHE A 57 9.91 10.35 20.57
C PHE A 57 10.09 10.22 22.09
N LYS A 58 9.48 11.16 22.81
CA LYS A 58 9.52 11.19 24.28
C LYS A 58 8.88 9.95 24.90
N ASP A 59 7.75 9.50 24.35
CA ASP A 59 6.95 8.39 24.82
C ASP A 59 6.09 7.80 23.68
N ALA A 60 5.43 6.68 23.95
CA ALA A 60 4.55 6.04 22.98
C ALA A 60 3.36 6.92 22.57
N ALA A 61 2.86 7.79 23.46
CA ALA A 61 1.73 8.66 23.13
C ALA A 61 2.12 9.71 22.09
N GLN A 62 3.29 10.34 22.23
CA GLN A 62 3.81 11.27 21.25
C GLN A 62 4.08 10.59 19.92
N MET A 63 4.68 9.39 19.94
CA MET A 63 4.94 8.57 18.75
C MET A 63 3.63 8.25 18.02
N ASN A 64 2.62 7.75 18.75
CA ASN A 64 1.32 7.40 18.18
C ASN A 64 0.64 8.62 17.55
N ALA A 65 0.63 9.76 18.25
CA ALA A 65 0.03 10.99 17.74
C ALA A 65 0.72 11.48 16.45
N HIS A 66 2.05 11.39 16.40
CA HIS A 66 2.83 11.73 15.19
C HIS A 66 2.46 10.82 14.02
N MET A 67 2.45 9.49 14.22
CA MET A 67 2.11 8.54 13.19
C MET A 67 0.69 8.73 12.64
N ILE A 68 -0.30 8.98 13.51
CA ILE A 68 -1.68 9.26 13.09
C ILE A 68 -1.73 10.55 12.25
N LYS A 69 -1.03 11.60 12.68
CA LYS A 69 -0.96 12.88 11.95
C LYS A 69 -0.36 12.70 10.58
N GLN A 70 0.77 11.99 10.47
CA GLN A 70 1.46 11.74 9.21
C GLN A 70 0.60 10.90 8.26
N TRP A 71 -0.01 9.84 8.77
CA TRP A 71 -0.95 9.03 8.00
C TRP A 71 -2.11 9.86 7.44
N ASN A 72 -2.82 10.59 8.30
CA ASN A 72 -4.00 11.35 7.90
C ASN A 72 -3.68 12.62 7.09
N SER A 73 -2.43 13.07 7.09
CA SER A 73 -2.00 14.16 6.22
C SER A 73 -2.07 13.79 4.74
N ARG A 74 -2.04 12.48 4.45
CA ARG A 74 -2.03 11.94 3.09
C ARG A 74 -3.23 11.08 2.73
N VAL A 75 -3.58 10.14 3.60
CA VAL A 75 -4.63 9.14 3.34
C VAL A 75 -6.01 9.77 3.49
N ARG A 76 -6.85 9.63 2.48
CA ARG A 76 -8.24 10.07 2.46
C ARG A 76 -9.18 8.88 2.74
N THR A 77 -10.44 9.15 3.05
CA THR A 77 -11.44 8.14 3.43
C THR A 77 -11.61 7.02 2.39
N ARG A 78 -11.51 7.33 1.09
CA ARG A 78 -11.69 6.33 0.02
C ARG A 78 -10.41 5.63 -0.41
N ASP A 79 -9.25 6.09 0.05
CA ASP A 79 -7.96 5.49 -0.28
C ASP A 79 -7.81 4.12 0.36
N GLU A 80 -6.95 3.29 -0.19
CA GLU A 80 -6.61 1.97 0.31
C GLU A 80 -5.22 1.98 0.92
N VAL A 81 -5.07 1.38 2.09
CA VAL A 81 -3.75 1.21 2.71
C VAL A 81 -3.50 -0.24 3.06
N VAL A 82 -2.44 -0.80 2.51
CA VAL A 82 -1.96 -2.14 2.84
C VAL A 82 -0.87 -2.03 3.88
N ILE A 83 -1.14 -2.54 5.07
CA ILE A 83 -0.21 -2.59 6.19
C ILE A 83 0.51 -3.94 6.13
N LEU A 84 1.83 -3.92 5.99
CA LEU A 84 2.66 -5.12 5.82
C LEU A 84 3.18 -5.66 7.16
N GLY A 85 2.29 -5.79 8.12
CA GLY A 85 2.56 -6.38 9.44
C GLY A 85 2.90 -5.35 10.52
N ASP A 86 3.04 -5.88 11.72
CA ASP A 86 3.46 -5.21 12.93
C ASP A 86 2.84 -3.82 13.16
N PHE A 87 1.49 -3.83 13.09
CA PHE A 87 0.71 -2.60 13.24
C PHE A 87 0.75 -2.07 14.68
N SER A 88 0.54 -2.94 15.67
CA SER A 88 0.42 -2.54 17.09
C SER A 88 0.93 -3.61 18.03
N VAL A 89 1.48 -3.20 19.17
CA VAL A 89 1.77 -4.08 20.33
C VAL A 89 0.81 -3.82 21.50
N GLY A 90 -0.09 -2.83 21.36
CA GLY A 90 -1.13 -2.54 22.34
C GLY A 90 -2.18 -3.63 22.43
N LYS A 91 -3.04 -3.55 23.47
CA LYS A 91 -4.25 -4.40 23.61
C LYS A 91 -5.27 -4.07 22.52
N ALA A 92 -6.29 -4.92 22.37
CA ALA A 92 -7.38 -4.75 21.40
C ALA A 92 -8.05 -3.37 21.50
N GLU A 93 -8.45 -2.96 22.70
CA GLU A 93 -9.12 -1.67 22.93
C GLU A 93 -8.25 -0.48 22.45
N GLN A 94 -6.99 -0.45 22.90
CA GLN A 94 -6.04 0.58 22.51
C GLN A 94 -5.80 0.60 20.98
N THR A 95 -5.69 -0.59 20.39
CA THR A 95 -5.49 -0.72 18.93
C THR A 95 -6.72 -0.26 18.15
N ASN A 96 -7.95 -0.54 18.66
CA ASN A 96 -9.19 -0.05 18.08
C ASN A 96 -9.28 1.49 18.14
N GLU A 97 -8.81 2.12 19.23
CA GLU A 97 -8.76 3.60 19.34
C GLU A 97 -7.88 4.22 18.24
N ILE A 98 -6.73 3.60 17.95
CA ILE A 98 -5.88 4.02 16.82
C ILE A 98 -6.62 3.84 15.50
N LEU A 99 -7.17 2.64 15.25
CA LEU A 99 -7.86 2.32 14.01
C LEU A 99 -9.03 3.26 13.70
N ASN A 100 -9.74 3.72 14.74
CA ASN A 100 -10.85 4.67 14.60
C ASN A 100 -10.40 6.08 14.19
N GLN A 101 -9.12 6.42 14.40
CA GLN A 101 -8.54 7.70 14.03
C GLN A 101 -7.91 7.71 12.63
N LEU A 102 -7.63 6.53 12.06
CA LEU A 102 -6.97 6.43 10.75
C LEU A 102 -7.97 6.52 9.60
N ASN A 103 -7.67 7.33 8.60
CA ASN A 103 -8.41 7.36 7.35
C ASN A 103 -8.09 6.15 6.45
N GLY A 104 -9.00 5.88 5.51
CA GLY A 104 -8.81 4.91 4.45
C GLY A 104 -9.44 3.54 4.72
N ARG A 105 -9.44 2.70 3.69
CA ARG A 105 -9.82 1.29 3.72
C ARG A 105 -8.57 0.47 4.02
N LEU A 106 -8.56 -0.26 5.12
CA LEU A 106 -7.37 -0.92 5.63
C LEU A 106 -7.31 -2.39 5.23
N TYR A 107 -6.12 -2.82 4.87
CA TYR A 107 -5.78 -4.20 4.54
C TYR A 107 -4.56 -4.59 5.38
N LEU A 108 -4.58 -5.75 6.03
CA LEU A 108 -3.51 -6.15 6.93
C LEU A 108 -2.87 -7.48 6.49
N ILE A 109 -1.58 -7.43 6.24
CA ILE A 109 -0.72 -8.63 6.30
C ILE A 109 -0.32 -8.85 7.76
N LYS A 110 -0.47 -10.07 8.27
CA LYS A 110 -0.09 -10.38 9.65
C LYS A 110 1.43 -10.32 9.82
N GLY A 111 1.90 -9.58 10.82
CA GLY A 111 3.28 -9.64 11.29
C GLY A 111 3.47 -10.66 12.39
N ASN A 112 4.57 -10.55 13.16
CA ASN A 112 4.80 -11.37 14.35
C ASN A 112 4.26 -10.72 15.64
N HIS A 113 4.00 -9.41 15.65
CA HIS A 113 3.35 -8.69 16.73
C HIS A 113 1.84 -8.54 16.46
N TYR A 114 1.06 -9.60 16.72
CA TYR A 114 -0.38 -9.64 16.40
C TYR A 114 -1.26 -10.12 17.56
N ARG A 115 -0.81 -9.97 18.82
CA ARG A 115 -1.56 -10.47 20.01
C ARG A 115 -2.98 -9.90 20.06
N TYR A 116 -3.16 -8.62 19.76
CA TYR A 116 -4.45 -7.94 19.73
C TYR A 116 -5.48 -8.61 18.79
N LEU A 117 -5.04 -9.27 17.70
CA LEU A 117 -5.94 -9.98 16.78
C LEU A 117 -6.65 -11.18 17.40
N LYS A 118 -6.14 -11.69 18.54
CA LYS A 118 -6.68 -12.86 19.25
C LYS A 118 -7.68 -12.47 20.35
N GLU A 119 -7.72 -11.20 20.71
CA GLU A 119 -8.60 -10.68 21.74
C GLU A 119 -10.03 -10.50 21.18
N SER A 120 -11.06 -10.84 21.96
CA SER A 120 -12.48 -10.80 21.55
C SER A 120 -12.94 -9.39 21.22
N GLU A 121 -12.39 -8.40 21.91
CA GLU A 121 -12.71 -6.98 21.81
C GLU A 121 -12.15 -6.33 20.54
N PHE A 122 -11.28 -7.03 19.82
CA PHE A 122 -10.67 -6.47 18.62
C PHE A 122 -11.65 -6.38 17.45
N ASN A 123 -11.82 -5.17 16.92
CA ASN A 123 -12.68 -4.91 15.76
C ASN A 123 -11.98 -5.30 14.44
N LYS A 124 -12.13 -6.55 14.02
CA LYS A 124 -11.59 -7.06 12.75
C LYS A 124 -12.27 -6.46 11.52
N GLU A 125 -13.51 -5.99 11.66
CA GLU A 125 -14.30 -5.43 10.54
C GLU A 125 -13.75 -4.10 10.04
N ARG A 126 -12.86 -3.46 10.81
CA ARG A 126 -12.13 -2.27 10.37
C ARG A 126 -11.20 -2.58 9.19
N PHE A 127 -10.82 -3.84 9.00
CA PHE A 127 -10.01 -4.30 7.88
C PHE A 127 -10.88 -4.95 6.79
N VAL A 128 -10.64 -4.60 5.53
CA VAL A 128 -11.26 -5.28 4.38
C VAL A 128 -10.87 -6.77 4.37
N TRP A 129 -9.60 -7.06 4.73
CA TRP A 129 -9.13 -8.41 5.02
C TRP A 129 -7.87 -8.38 5.90
N ILE A 130 -7.64 -9.52 6.58
CA ILE A 130 -6.42 -9.81 7.35
C ILE A 130 -5.88 -11.15 6.83
N LYS A 131 -4.66 -11.15 6.27
CA LYS A 131 -4.04 -12.33 5.65
C LYS A 131 -2.58 -12.47 6.06
N PRO A 132 -1.99 -13.69 6.07
CA PRO A 132 -0.55 -13.88 6.29
C PRO A 132 0.28 -13.54 5.05
N TYR A 133 -0.32 -13.63 3.87
CA TYR A 133 0.26 -13.40 2.55
C TYR A 133 -0.85 -13.02 1.57
N ALA A 134 -0.53 -12.18 0.60
CA ALA A 134 -1.44 -11.85 -0.48
C ALA A 134 -0.69 -11.49 -1.77
N GLU A 135 -1.38 -11.62 -2.89
CA GLU A 135 -0.97 -11.08 -4.18
C GLU A 135 -2.07 -10.16 -4.68
N MET A 136 -1.69 -8.97 -5.13
CA MET A 136 -2.62 -7.98 -5.64
C MET A 136 -2.12 -7.45 -6.98
N HIS A 137 -2.99 -6.73 -7.70
CA HIS A 137 -2.59 -5.93 -8.84
C HIS A 137 -2.69 -4.44 -8.48
N ASP A 138 -1.65 -3.71 -8.81
CA ASP A 138 -1.57 -2.27 -8.68
C ASP A 138 -1.05 -1.69 -9.99
N ASN A 139 -1.89 -0.89 -10.66
CA ASN A 139 -1.57 -0.22 -11.92
C ASN A 139 -0.91 -1.16 -12.95
N ARG A 140 -1.55 -2.33 -13.23
CA ARG A 140 -1.09 -3.41 -14.14
C ARG A 140 0.17 -4.16 -13.69
N ARG A 141 0.71 -3.87 -12.52
CA ARG A 141 1.83 -4.59 -11.91
C ARG A 141 1.31 -5.55 -10.86
N LYS A 142 1.96 -6.68 -10.74
CA LYS A 142 1.70 -7.63 -9.65
C LYS A 142 2.48 -7.19 -8.41
N VAL A 143 1.83 -7.19 -7.26
CA VAL A 143 2.44 -6.92 -5.97
C VAL A 143 2.27 -8.13 -5.08
N VAL A 144 3.39 -8.71 -4.67
CA VAL A 144 3.47 -9.79 -3.69
C VAL A 144 3.64 -9.15 -2.32
N LEU A 145 2.82 -9.54 -1.36
CA LEU A 145 2.70 -8.91 -0.05
C LEU A 145 2.96 -9.93 1.04
N SER A 146 3.96 -9.69 1.85
CA SER A 146 4.27 -10.48 3.05
C SER A 146 4.88 -9.56 4.10
N HIS A 147 4.77 -9.93 5.38
CA HIS A 147 5.51 -9.24 6.42
C HIS A 147 7.01 -9.54 6.33
N TYR A 148 7.36 -10.79 6.06
CA TYR A 148 8.75 -11.21 5.89
C TYR A 148 9.23 -11.04 4.44
N PRO A 149 10.51 -10.72 4.20
CA PRO A 149 11.08 -10.74 2.85
C PRO A 149 11.05 -12.17 2.28
N ILE A 150 10.43 -12.35 1.09
CA ILE A 150 10.38 -13.64 0.40
C ILE A 150 11.33 -13.59 -0.78
N PHE A 151 12.39 -14.38 -0.70
CA PHE A 151 13.28 -14.60 -1.83
C PHE A 151 12.60 -15.47 -2.90
N CYS A 152 12.91 -15.24 -4.17
CA CYS A 152 12.33 -16.01 -5.28
C CYS A 152 10.79 -15.96 -5.30
N TYR A 153 10.23 -14.76 -5.13
CA TYR A 153 8.78 -14.53 -5.06
C TYR A 153 8.06 -14.83 -6.38
N ASN A 154 6.77 -15.11 -6.29
CA ASN A 154 5.96 -15.50 -7.45
C ASN A 154 5.91 -14.40 -8.53
N GLY A 155 6.26 -14.77 -9.75
CA GLY A 155 6.26 -13.86 -10.91
C GLY A 155 7.47 -12.93 -11.00
N GLN A 156 8.52 -13.16 -10.22
CA GLN A 156 9.76 -12.33 -10.20
C GLN A 156 10.32 -12.07 -11.60
N TYR A 157 10.32 -13.07 -12.48
CA TYR A 157 10.91 -12.99 -13.82
C TYR A 157 10.02 -12.31 -14.87
N ARG A 158 8.80 -11.88 -14.50
CA ARG A 158 7.86 -11.28 -15.46
C ARG A 158 8.32 -9.89 -15.87
N ARG A 159 8.33 -9.66 -17.18
CA ARG A 159 8.66 -8.39 -17.81
C ARG A 159 7.59 -8.00 -18.82
N ASN A 160 7.46 -6.73 -19.11
CA ASN A 160 6.69 -6.25 -20.26
C ASN A 160 7.52 -6.32 -21.55
N LYS A 161 6.93 -5.92 -22.69
CA LYS A 161 7.61 -5.89 -23.99
C LYS A 161 8.83 -4.96 -24.05
N LYS A 162 8.94 -4.00 -23.11
CA LYS A 162 10.07 -3.08 -22.98
C LYS A 162 11.17 -3.61 -22.05
N GLY A 163 11.00 -4.82 -21.49
CA GLY A 163 11.92 -5.40 -20.52
C GLY A 163 11.75 -4.89 -19.09
N GLU A 164 10.72 -4.05 -18.81
CA GLU A 164 10.47 -3.51 -17.47
C GLU A 164 9.82 -4.59 -16.58
N PRO A 165 10.20 -4.66 -15.29
CA PRO A 165 9.64 -5.65 -14.37
C PRO A 165 8.15 -5.39 -14.12
N LEU A 166 7.39 -6.48 -14.06
CA LEU A 166 5.93 -6.47 -13.82
C LEU A 166 5.55 -6.96 -12.42
N THR A 167 6.52 -7.36 -11.60
CA THR A 167 6.24 -7.89 -10.26
C THR A 167 7.18 -7.28 -9.22
N TYR A 168 6.60 -6.91 -8.10
CA TYR A 168 7.27 -6.29 -6.95
C TYR A 168 6.91 -7.06 -5.68
N MET A 169 7.90 -7.29 -4.81
CA MET A 169 7.73 -7.89 -3.48
C MET A 169 7.81 -6.77 -2.44
N LEU A 170 6.73 -6.54 -1.71
CA LEU A 170 6.69 -5.56 -0.62
C LEU A 170 6.66 -6.28 0.73
N TYR A 171 7.51 -5.84 1.65
CA TYR A 171 7.70 -6.47 2.95
C TYR A 171 7.98 -5.45 4.06
N GLY A 172 8.11 -5.93 5.28
CA GLY A 172 8.52 -5.25 6.49
C GLY A 172 9.45 -6.11 7.33
N HIS A 173 9.23 -6.15 8.65
CA HIS A 173 9.87 -6.99 9.63
C HIS A 173 11.33 -6.64 9.97
N VAL A 174 12.15 -6.44 8.98
CA VAL A 174 13.60 -6.28 9.16
C VAL A 174 14.00 -4.85 9.53
N HIS A 175 13.06 -3.91 9.56
CA HIS A 175 13.30 -2.49 9.86
C HIS A 175 14.50 -1.93 9.08
N ASP A 176 15.33 -1.06 9.71
CA ASP A 176 16.60 -0.56 9.15
C ASP A 176 17.79 -1.23 9.86
N THR A 177 17.85 -2.56 9.80
CA THR A 177 18.83 -3.37 10.51
C THR A 177 19.82 -4.05 9.56
N LEU A 178 20.72 -4.87 10.12
CA LEU A 178 21.62 -5.72 9.33
C LEU A 178 20.84 -6.66 8.38
N ASP A 179 19.67 -7.15 8.80
CA ASP A 179 18.86 -8.04 7.96
C ASP A 179 18.39 -7.34 6.69
N GLU A 180 18.01 -6.06 6.75
CA GLU A 180 17.71 -5.27 5.56
C GLU A 180 18.93 -5.14 4.64
N GLN A 181 20.12 -4.95 5.20
CA GLN A 181 21.36 -4.88 4.40
C GLN A 181 21.61 -6.21 3.67
N LEU A 182 21.39 -7.36 4.33
CA LEU A 182 21.50 -8.68 3.70
C LEU A 182 20.47 -8.87 2.58
N VAL A 183 19.23 -8.42 2.77
CA VAL A 183 18.21 -8.44 1.69
C VAL A 183 18.64 -7.57 0.50
N ARG A 184 19.17 -6.38 0.75
CA ARG A 184 19.70 -5.50 -0.32
C ARG A 184 20.87 -6.14 -1.07
N GLN A 185 21.79 -6.79 -0.38
CA GLN A 185 22.90 -7.54 -1.00
C GLN A 185 22.36 -8.67 -1.87
N PHE A 186 21.40 -9.45 -1.36
CA PHE A 186 20.74 -10.48 -2.17
C PHE A 186 20.12 -9.89 -3.45
N CYS A 187 19.40 -8.77 -3.34
CA CYS A 187 18.82 -8.10 -4.50
C CYS A 187 19.89 -7.66 -5.50
N GLN A 188 21.01 -7.14 -5.03
CA GLN A 188 22.12 -6.70 -5.87
C GLN A 188 22.76 -7.88 -6.60
N ILE A 189 23.11 -8.95 -5.90
CA ILE A 189 23.67 -10.18 -6.50
C ILE A 189 22.71 -10.76 -7.53
N THR A 190 21.42 -10.84 -7.18
CA THR A 190 20.39 -11.36 -8.07
C THR A 190 20.29 -10.56 -9.37
N ARG A 191 20.31 -9.23 -9.29
CA ARG A 191 20.26 -8.35 -10.48
C ARG A 191 21.51 -8.44 -11.35
N GLN A 192 22.65 -8.80 -10.79
CA GLN A 192 23.89 -9.05 -11.54
C GLN A 192 23.92 -10.44 -12.19
N THR A 193 23.11 -11.37 -11.68
CA THR A 193 23.01 -12.72 -12.23
C THR A 193 22.15 -12.71 -13.50
N LYS A 194 22.65 -13.35 -14.57
CA LYS A 194 21.91 -13.53 -15.81
C LYS A 194 21.27 -14.90 -15.91
N LYS A 195 20.09 -14.98 -16.50
CA LYS A 195 19.36 -16.22 -16.74
C LYS A 195 18.79 -16.22 -18.14
N GLN A 196 18.96 -17.36 -18.85
CA GLN A 196 18.32 -17.60 -20.14
C GLN A 196 16.87 -18.01 -19.90
N GLY A 197 15.91 -17.23 -20.37
CA GLY A 197 14.51 -17.61 -20.45
C GLY A 197 14.21 -18.44 -21.70
N LYS A 198 13.07 -19.12 -21.73
CA LYS A 198 12.68 -20.02 -22.84
C LYS A 198 12.59 -19.29 -24.20
N TYR A 199 12.28 -18.00 -24.16
CA TYR A 199 12.04 -17.17 -25.35
C TYR A 199 13.02 -16.01 -25.49
N ASP A 200 14.07 -15.98 -24.66
CA ASP A 200 15.08 -14.93 -24.71
C ASP A 200 16.19 -15.34 -25.69
N GLU A 201 16.59 -14.43 -26.56
CA GLU A 201 17.72 -14.64 -27.49
C GLU A 201 19.04 -14.76 -26.73
N GLU A 202 19.19 -13.98 -25.64
CA GLU A 202 20.39 -13.96 -24.78
C GLU A 202 20.02 -14.01 -23.28
N PRO A 203 20.96 -14.43 -22.40
CA PRO A 203 20.74 -14.37 -20.95
C PRO A 203 20.53 -12.94 -20.47
N LEU A 204 19.39 -12.68 -19.83
CA LEU A 204 19.03 -11.37 -19.27
C LEU A 204 19.26 -11.31 -17.75
N PRO A 205 19.59 -10.11 -17.20
CA PRO A 205 19.68 -9.92 -15.76
C PRO A 205 18.38 -10.29 -15.06
N ILE A 206 18.44 -10.95 -13.93
CA ILE A 206 17.24 -11.35 -13.17
C ILE A 206 16.61 -10.13 -12.51
N PRO A 207 15.32 -9.83 -12.73
CA PRO A 207 14.63 -8.79 -11.98
C PRO A 207 14.54 -9.18 -10.50
N CYS A 208 14.87 -8.26 -9.62
CA CYS A 208 14.69 -8.45 -8.19
C CYS A 208 14.23 -7.13 -7.56
N ASN A 209 12.91 -6.98 -7.40
CA ASN A 209 12.27 -5.77 -6.89
C ASN A 209 11.61 -6.10 -5.54
N MET A 210 12.43 -6.14 -4.51
CA MET A 210 12.02 -6.33 -3.12
C MET A 210 12.16 -4.99 -2.40
N PHE A 211 11.07 -4.51 -1.81
CA PHE A 211 11.00 -3.20 -1.17
C PHE A 211 10.51 -3.33 0.25
N ASN A 212 11.35 -2.93 1.19
CA ASN A 212 11.00 -2.78 2.59
C ASN A 212 10.16 -1.49 2.74
N CYS A 213 8.90 -1.65 3.14
CA CYS A 213 7.98 -0.52 3.33
C CYS A 213 8.04 0.05 4.75
N PHE A 214 9.19 -0.05 5.41
CA PHE A 214 9.40 0.40 6.77
C PHE A 214 8.97 1.85 6.98
N CYS A 215 8.13 2.09 7.99
CA CYS A 215 7.47 3.38 8.21
C CYS A 215 8.44 4.56 8.36
N MET A 216 9.61 4.34 8.95
CA MET A 216 10.59 5.42 9.12
C MET A 216 11.25 5.88 7.81
N TYR A 217 11.26 5.06 6.76
CA TYR A 217 11.78 5.47 5.44
C TYR A 217 10.90 6.53 4.75
N SER A 218 9.71 6.78 5.28
CA SER A 218 8.75 7.73 4.75
C SER A 218 8.25 8.73 5.78
N ASP A 219 8.92 8.88 6.92
CA ASP A 219 8.44 9.66 8.05
C ASP A 219 6.99 9.30 8.41
N TYR A 220 6.71 8.00 8.48
CA TYR A 220 5.39 7.40 8.80
C TYR A 220 4.26 7.76 7.83
N ILE A 221 4.57 8.35 6.66
CA ILE A 221 3.60 8.66 5.61
C ILE A 221 3.46 7.44 4.69
N PRO A 222 2.27 6.83 4.54
CA PRO A 222 2.08 5.73 3.60
C PRO A 222 2.39 6.14 2.17
N ARG A 223 3.14 5.32 1.40
CA ARG A 223 3.57 5.59 0.03
C ARG A 223 2.88 4.68 -0.98
N THR A 224 2.63 5.20 -2.18
CA THR A 224 2.21 4.41 -3.33
C THR A 224 3.32 3.47 -3.81
N LEU A 225 2.97 2.48 -4.66
CA LEU A 225 3.96 1.61 -5.28
C LEU A 225 4.99 2.41 -6.12
N ASP A 226 4.54 3.42 -6.85
CA ASP A 226 5.41 4.26 -7.68
C ASP A 226 6.43 5.03 -6.82
N GLU A 227 6.00 5.57 -5.68
CA GLU A 227 6.89 6.27 -4.75
C GLU A 227 7.89 5.33 -4.05
N TRP A 228 7.52 4.06 -3.83
CA TRP A 228 8.48 3.06 -3.37
C TRP A 228 9.48 2.69 -4.46
N ILE A 229 9.04 2.57 -5.72
CA ILE A 229 9.92 2.34 -6.87
C ILE A 229 10.93 3.49 -6.99
N ASP A 230 10.48 4.74 -6.92
CA ASP A 230 11.33 5.93 -7.00
C ASP A 230 12.33 5.97 -5.83
N TYR A 231 11.88 5.72 -4.60
CA TYR A 231 12.74 5.66 -3.42
C TYR A 231 13.90 4.68 -3.61
N TYR A 232 13.60 3.44 -4.04
CA TYR A 232 14.63 2.42 -4.23
C TYR A 232 15.49 2.64 -5.49
N SER A 233 14.96 3.28 -6.51
CA SER A 233 15.71 3.66 -7.72
C SER A 233 16.76 4.74 -7.43
N LEU A 234 16.50 5.60 -6.45
CA LEU A 234 17.41 6.65 -6.00
C LEU A 234 18.40 6.17 -4.91
N GLY A 235 18.50 4.86 -4.68
CA GLY A 235 19.46 4.26 -3.74
C GLY A 235 18.89 4.01 -2.34
N GLY A 236 17.62 4.37 -2.07
CA GLY A 236 16.95 4.04 -0.79
C GLY A 236 17.54 4.72 0.45
N ASP A 237 18.42 5.69 0.27
CA ASP A 237 19.09 6.40 1.37
C ASP A 237 18.77 7.89 1.30
N ARG A 238 17.67 8.29 1.96
CA ARG A 238 17.37 9.70 2.23
C ARG A 238 17.33 9.95 3.73
N ARG A 239 18.38 9.55 4.43
CA ARG A 239 18.72 10.21 5.69
C ARG A 239 19.51 11.47 5.34
N LYS A 240 18.80 12.53 4.93
CA LYS A 240 19.25 13.91 4.93
C LYS A 240 18.09 14.81 5.31
#